data_84be4744afa869fc4db98410d00a0335
#
_entry.id   84be4744afa869fc4db98410d00a0335
#
_cell.length_a   1.000
_cell.length_b   1.000
_cell.length_c   1.000
_cell.angle_alpha   90.00
_cell.angle_beta   90.00
_cell.angle_gamma   90.00
#
_symmetry.space_group_name_H-M   'P 1'
#
loop_
_entity.id
_entity.type
_entity.pdbx_description
1 polymer ?
#
loop_
_entity_poly.entity_id
_entity_poly.type
_entity_poly.pdbx_seq_one_letter_code
_entity_poly.pdbx_strand_id
1 'polypeptide(L)'
;SVADPNVVLNTAVAEALDQICEKLADVDKKDLEEEAMKLVKKLLKKHRRIIFNGNGYTDEWVAEAEKRGLYNLKSLPEAMPQIKAKKNKELFEKHHVFTEIEIDSRYEIYLENYSKTIRIEALTMLEMVKKDFTDGLMAYETALTDTAIQKKQVLADAKCTLETSILTKLDAASEAIGLAVEKLEKDLAETQKITDSLALATAYHDTILADMDALRAPVDAAEEMIPETYLPYPTYSKLLF
;
A
#
# COMPACT_ATOMS: atom_id res chain seq x y z
N SER A 1 0.16 -9.81 -9.72
CA SER A 1 0.47 -10.27 -11.07
C SER A 1 1.52 -9.39 -11.72
N VAL A 2 2.42 -9.99 -12.52
CA VAL A 2 3.46 -9.27 -13.28
C VAL A 2 3.04 -9.05 -14.75
N ALA A 3 1.80 -9.36 -15.10
CA ALA A 3 1.32 -9.26 -16.49
C ALA A 3 1.32 -7.81 -16.99
N ASP A 4 0.74 -6.90 -16.23
CA ASP A 4 0.63 -5.50 -16.65
C ASP A 4 1.99 -4.80 -16.79
N PRO A 5 2.94 -4.90 -15.82
CA PRO A 5 4.29 -4.39 -16.01
C PRO A 5 4.97 -4.94 -17.26
N ASN A 6 4.80 -6.24 -17.56
CA ASN A 6 5.38 -6.83 -18.76
C ASN A 6 4.77 -6.27 -20.05
N VAL A 7 3.44 -6.08 -20.10
CA VAL A 7 2.78 -5.47 -21.26
C VAL A 7 3.30 -4.05 -21.49
N VAL A 8 3.36 -3.23 -20.45
CA VAL A 8 3.85 -1.84 -20.54
C VAL A 8 5.30 -1.79 -20.98
N LEU A 9 6.18 -2.58 -20.35
CA LEU A 9 7.61 -2.61 -20.68
C LEU A 9 7.86 -3.10 -22.11
N ASN A 10 7.22 -4.20 -22.52
CA ASN A 10 7.38 -4.73 -23.87
C ASN A 10 6.87 -3.76 -24.93
N THR A 11 5.76 -3.06 -24.69
CA THR A 11 5.24 -2.04 -25.62
C THR A 11 6.20 -0.85 -25.71
N ALA A 12 6.77 -0.40 -24.59
CA ALA A 12 7.75 0.69 -24.58
C ALA A 12 9.05 0.29 -25.33
N VAL A 13 9.50 -0.96 -25.17
CA VAL A 13 10.66 -1.47 -25.90
C VAL A 13 10.36 -1.60 -27.40
N ALA A 14 9.18 -2.12 -27.77
CA ALA A 14 8.75 -2.20 -29.16
C ALA A 14 8.75 -0.82 -29.84
N GLU A 15 8.21 0.21 -29.19
CA GLU A 15 8.24 1.57 -29.69
C GLU A 15 9.67 2.12 -29.84
N ALA A 16 10.53 1.85 -28.87
CA ALA A 16 11.93 2.29 -28.95
C ALA A 16 12.67 1.64 -30.11
N LEU A 17 12.43 0.34 -30.35
CA LEU A 17 13.01 -0.40 -31.50
C LEU A 17 12.44 0.11 -32.83
N ASP A 18 11.14 0.34 -32.91
CA ASP A 18 10.48 0.89 -34.09
C ASP A 18 11.09 2.26 -34.49
N GLN A 19 11.22 3.17 -33.53
CA GLN A 19 11.89 4.45 -33.73
C GLN A 19 13.37 4.34 -34.15
N ILE A 20 14.07 3.31 -33.71
CA ILE A 20 15.47 3.04 -34.12
C ILE A 20 15.45 2.50 -35.54
N CYS A 21 14.58 1.56 -35.87
CA CYS A 21 14.45 1.01 -37.23
C CYS A 21 14.11 2.10 -38.26
N GLU A 22 13.16 2.99 -37.95
CA GLU A 22 12.82 4.12 -38.83
C GLU A 22 14.02 5.00 -39.15
N LYS A 23 14.90 5.26 -38.15
CA LYS A 23 16.11 6.10 -38.34
C LYS A 23 17.21 5.43 -39.14
N LEU A 24 17.22 4.11 -39.22
CA LEU A 24 18.22 3.32 -39.93
C LEU A 24 17.69 2.71 -41.24
N ALA A 25 16.40 2.89 -41.56
CA ALA A 25 15.75 2.24 -42.70
C ALA A 25 16.39 2.56 -44.05
N ASP A 26 16.84 3.82 -44.24
CA ASP A 26 17.41 4.27 -45.50
C ASP A 26 18.94 4.24 -45.52
N VAL A 27 19.58 3.62 -44.49
CA VAL A 27 21.04 3.53 -44.40
C VAL A 27 21.56 2.33 -45.21
N ASP A 28 22.55 2.60 -46.07
CA ASP A 28 23.24 1.53 -46.80
C ASP A 28 23.86 0.49 -45.85
N LYS A 29 23.78 -0.80 -46.22
CA LYS A 29 24.34 -1.90 -45.38
C LYS A 29 25.80 -1.71 -45.00
N LYS A 30 26.61 -1.10 -45.89
CA LYS A 30 28.03 -0.88 -45.64
C LYS A 30 28.29 0.19 -44.54
N ASP A 31 27.34 1.11 -44.33
CA ASP A 31 27.48 2.23 -43.42
C ASP A 31 26.61 2.00 -42.14
N LEU A 32 25.85 0.88 -42.08
CA LEU A 32 24.87 0.59 -41.01
C LEU A 32 25.51 0.56 -39.61
N GLU A 33 26.67 -0.05 -39.46
CA GLU A 33 27.34 -0.15 -38.15
C GLU A 33 27.76 1.23 -37.63
N GLU A 34 28.34 2.06 -38.51
CA GLU A 34 28.79 3.41 -38.14
C GLU A 34 27.60 4.30 -37.76
N GLU A 35 26.50 4.28 -38.55
CA GLU A 35 25.30 5.06 -38.28
C GLU A 35 24.58 4.58 -37.03
N ALA A 36 24.53 3.27 -36.79
CA ALA A 36 23.99 2.71 -35.55
C ALA A 36 24.78 3.18 -34.31
N MET A 37 26.10 3.20 -34.36
CA MET A 37 26.94 3.71 -33.27
C MET A 37 26.75 5.21 -33.04
N LYS A 38 26.60 6.01 -34.11
CA LYS A 38 26.24 7.44 -33.98
C LYS A 38 24.89 7.62 -33.33
N LEU A 39 23.90 6.79 -33.69
CA LEU A 39 22.57 6.82 -33.10
C LEU A 39 22.59 6.46 -31.62
N VAL A 40 23.29 5.37 -31.23
CA VAL A 40 23.48 4.96 -29.82
C VAL A 40 24.10 6.11 -29.01
N LYS A 41 25.16 6.74 -29.50
CA LYS A 41 25.78 7.89 -28.82
C LYS A 41 24.79 9.05 -28.62
N LYS A 42 23.94 9.33 -29.62
CA LYS A 42 22.91 10.37 -29.55
C LYS A 42 21.83 10.03 -28.53
N LEU A 43 21.37 8.76 -28.48
CA LEU A 43 20.37 8.28 -27.55
C LEU A 43 20.89 8.32 -26.11
N LEU A 44 22.09 7.82 -25.84
CA LEU A 44 22.70 7.88 -24.51
C LEU A 44 22.83 9.31 -24.01
N LYS A 45 23.24 10.26 -24.87
CA LYS A 45 23.31 11.67 -24.52
C LYS A 45 21.93 12.26 -24.22
N LYS A 46 20.90 11.93 -25.03
CA LYS A 46 19.53 12.42 -24.87
C LYS A 46 18.88 11.92 -23.57
N HIS A 47 19.15 10.67 -23.22
CA HIS A 47 18.51 9.97 -22.09
C HIS A 47 19.42 9.88 -20.86
N ARG A 48 20.47 10.71 -20.76
CA ARG A 48 21.41 10.69 -19.64
C ARG A 48 20.75 10.85 -18.27
N ARG A 49 19.59 11.52 -18.20
CA ARG A 49 18.87 11.74 -16.94
C ARG A 49 18.40 10.46 -16.23
N ILE A 50 18.21 9.35 -16.98
CA ILE A 50 17.81 8.06 -16.41
C ILE A 50 18.99 7.18 -16.00
N ILE A 51 20.24 7.55 -16.39
CA ILE A 51 21.42 6.77 -16.08
C ILE A 51 21.92 7.18 -14.70
N PHE A 52 21.91 6.23 -13.78
CA PHE A 52 22.37 6.39 -12.41
C PHE A 52 23.29 5.23 -12.03
N ASN A 53 24.48 5.55 -11.50
CA ASN A 53 25.48 4.59 -11.05
C ASN A 53 25.62 4.70 -9.53
N GLY A 54 24.68 4.11 -8.79
CA GLY A 54 24.63 4.18 -7.33
C GLY A 54 23.59 3.21 -6.78
N ASN A 55 23.32 3.31 -5.48
CA ASN A 55 22.27 2.54 -4.83
C ASN A 55 20.89 3.17 -5.12
N GLY A 56 20.09 2.51 -5.98
CA GLY A 56 18.76 2.96 -6.35
C GLY A 56 17.69 2.79 -5.26
N TYR A 57 18.04 2.25 -4.09
CA TYR A 57 17.11 2.03 -2.97
C TYR A 57 17.23 3.10 -1.87
N THR A 58 18.08 4.10 -2.04
CA THR A 58 18.28 5.16 -1.05
C THR A 58 17.41 6.37 -1.30
N ASP A 59 17.12 7.14 -0.24
CA ASP A 59 16.34 8.38 -0.32
C ASP A 59 17.06 9.45 -1.15
N GLU A 60 18.41 9.44 -1.21
CA GLU A 60 19.19 10.32 -2.05
C GLU A 60 18.88 10.11 -3.54
N TRP A 61 18.66 8.84 -3.96
CA TRP A 61 18.24 8.56 -5.33
C TRP A 61 16.83 9.08 -5.59
N VAL A 62 15.90 8.90 -4.66
CA VAL A 62 14.53 9.42 -4.82
C VAL A 62 14.54 10.93 -5.04
N ALA A 63 15.27 11.66 -4.19
CA ALA A 63 15.41 13.11 -4.32
C ALA A 63 16.12 13.54 -5.62
N GLU A 64 17.14 12.80 -6.04
CA GLU A 64 17.87 13.07 -7.29
C GLU A 64 16.99 12.75 -8.53
N ALA A 65 16.21 11.67 -8.49
CA ALA A 65 15.29 11.30 -9.57
C ALA A 65 14.20 12.36 -9.77
N GLU A 66 13.67 12.92 -8.70
CA GLU A 66 12.71 14.02 -8.75
C GLU A 66 13.33 15.28 -9.40
N LYS A 67 14.54 15.67 -9.01
CA LYS A 67 15.29 16.77 -9.65
C LYS A 67 15.51 16.56 -11.14
N ARG A 68 15.64 15.30 -11.57
CA ARG A 68 15.78 14.93 -12.99
C ARG A 68 14.43 14.87 -13.72
N GLY A 69 13.32 15.12 -13.05
CA GLY A 69 11.97 15.07 -13.59
C GLY A 69 11.49 13.65 -13.88
N LEU A 70 11.93 12.67 -13.08
CA LEU A 70 11.42 11.31 -13.11
C LEU A 70 10.26 11.18 -12.12
N TYR A 71 9.21 10.47 -12.51
CA TYR A 71 8.08 10.21 -11.65
C TYR A 71 8.43 9.19 -10.56
N ASN A 72 7.83 9.36 -9.38
CA ASN A 72 7.85 8.40 -8.28
C ASN A 72 6.42 8.23 -7.75
N LEU A 73 5.59 7.53 -8.52
CA LEU A 73 4.18 7.28 -8.21
C LEU A 73 4.09 5.98 -7.40
N LYS A 74 3.88 6.11 -6.09
CA LYS A 74 3.99 4.99 -5.14
C LYS A 74 2.70 4.21 -4.96
N SER A 75 1.57 4.79 -5.35
CA SER A 75 0.25 4.19 -5.17
C SER A 75 -0.48 4.00 -6.50
N LEU A 76 -1.47 3.12 -6.49
CA LEU A 76 -2.31 2.90 -7.67
C LEU A 76 -3.11 4.16 -8.05
N PRO A 77 -3.76 4.89 -7.13
CA PRO A 77 -4.47 6.13 -7.48
C PRO A 77 -3.56 7.20 -8.10
N GLU A 78 -2.31 7.30 -7.67
CA GLU A 78 -1.33 8.22 -8.26
C GLU A 78 -0.88 7.79 -9.67
N ALA A 79 -0.70 6.48 -9.88
CA ALA A 79 -0.17 5.94 -11.12
C ALA A 79 -1.21 5.83 -12.24
N MET A 80 -2.45 5.48 -11.90
CA MET A 80 -3.50 5.19 -12.89
C MET A 80 -3.82 6.35 -13.85
N PRO A 81 -3.83 7.64 -13.45
CA PRO A 81 -4.02 8.73 -14.39
C PRO A 81 -3.01 8.75 -15.55
N GLN A 82 -1.81 8.19 -15.34
CA GLN A 82 -0.80 8.13 -16.40
C GLN A 82 -1.17 7.19 -17.54
N ILE A 83 -1.92 6.12 -17.28
CA ILE A 83 -2.33 5.19 -18.34
C ILE A 83 -3.25 5.87 -19.36
N LYS A 84 -4.06 6.84 -18.90
CA LYS A 84 -4.97 7.64 -19.74
C LYS A 84 -4.28 8.83 -20.42
N ALA A 85 -3.01 9.10 -20.12
CA ALA A 85 -2.28 10.18 -20.78
C ALA A 85 -2.23 9.94 -22.29
N LYS A 86 -2.47 11.00 -23.06
CA LYS A 86 -2.56 10.93 -24.54
C LYS A 86 -1.40 10.15 -25.17
N LYS A 87 -0.16 10.44 -24.76
CA LYS A 87 1.04 9.74 -25.25
C LYS A 87 1.00 8.21 -25.04
N ASN A 88 0.37 7.76 -23.96
CA ASN A 88 0.30 6.33 -23.61
C ASN A 88 -0.84 5.65 -24.37
N LYS A 89 -1.98 6.32 -24.53
CA LYS A 89 -3.06 5.84 -25.41
C LYS A 89 -2.56 5.65 -26.84
N GLU A 90 -1.93 6.68 -27.41
CA GLU A 90 -1.35 6.63 -28.77
C GLU A 90 -0.31 5.52 -28.92
N LEU A 91 0.49 5.27 -27.88
CA LEU A 91 1.49 4.20 -27.85
C LEU A 91 0.84 2.81 -27.94
N PHE A 92 -0.16 2.54 -27.12
CA PHE A 92 -0.84 1.25 -27.09
C PHE A 92 -1.63 1.00 -28.38
N GLU A 93 -2.29 2.01 -28.93
CA GLU A 93 -3.01 1.92 -30.18
C GLU A 93 -2.09 1.68 -31.37
N LYS A 94 -0.97 2.40 -31.45
CA LYS A 94 0.06 2.24 -32.51
C LYS A 94 0.56 0.80 -32.60
N HIS A 95 0.79 0.17 -31.46
CA HIS A 95 1.28 -1.22 -31.38
C HIS A 95 0.17 -2.27 -31.32
N HIS A 96 -1.09 -1.89 -31.52
CA HIS A 96 -2.26 -2.79 -31.47
C HIS A 96 -2.35 -3.62 -30.18
N VAL A 97 -1.91 -3.05 -29.05
CA VAL A 97 -1.94 -3.69 -27.74
C VAL A 97 -3.27 -3.45 -27.04
N PHE A 98 -3.71 -2.20 -26.98
CA PHE A 98 -5.02 -1.80 -26.45
C PHE A 98 -5.61 -0.68 -27.29
N THR A 99 -6.92 -0.73 -27.47
CA THR A 99 -7.73 0.38 -27.94
C THR A 99 -8.00 1.40 -26.84
N GLU A 100 -8.41 2.61 -27.18
CA GLU A 100 -8.78 3.62 -26.19
C GLU A 100 -9.88 3.14 -25.23
N ILE A 101 -10.89 2.43 -25.77
CA ILE A 101 -12.00 1.87 -24.96
C ILE A 101 -11.49 0.84 -23.96
N GLU A 102 -10.55 0.00 -24.37
CA GLU A 102 -9.95 -1.00 -23.45
C GLU A 102 -9.10 -0.34 -22.36
N ILE A 103 -8.37 0.73 -22.68
CA ILE A 103 -7.60 1.49 -21.70
C ILE A 103 -8.54 2.14 -20.67
N ASP A 104 -9.61 2.77 -21.12
CA ASP A 104 -10.59 3.42 -20.24
C ASP A 104 -11.30 2.39 -19.36
N SER A 105 -11.69 1.25 -19.91
CA SER A 105 -12.29 0.15 -19.13
C SER A 105 -11.33 -0.40 -18.08
N ARG A 106 -10.06 -0.62 -18.43
CA ARG A 106 -9.03 -1.10 -17.48
C ARG A 106 -8.79 -0.10 -16.37
N TYR A 107 -8.73 1.18 -16.70
CA TYR A 107 -8.60 2.25 -15.72
C TYR A 107 -9.67 2.18 -14.62
N GLU A 108 -10.94 2.09 -15.04
CA GLU A 108 -12.07 1.99 -14.10
C GLU A 108 -12.00 0.69 -13.28
N ILE A 109 -11.71 -0.45 -13.92
CA ILE A 109 -11.60 -1.75 -13.25
C ILE A 109 -10.49 -1.75 -12.18
N TYR A 110 -9.33 -1.18 -12.47
CA TYR A 110 -8.22 -1.14 -11.50
C TYR A 110 -8.57 -0.28 -10.28
N LEU A 111 -9.13 0.91 -10.49
CA LEU A 111 -9.55 1.79 -9.39
C LEU A 111 -10.66 1.16 -8.54
N GLU A 112 -11.63 0.54 -9.20
CA GLU A 112 -12.73 -0.16 -8.52
C GLU A 112 -12.20 -1.34 -7.69
N ASN A 113 -11.33 -2.18 -8.25
CA ASN A 113 -10.74 -3.30 -7.55
C ASN A 113 -9.87 -2.86 -6.36
N TYR A 114 -9.10 -1.78 -6.53
CA TYR A 114 -8.31 -1.18 -5.44
C TYR A 114 -9.21 -0.78 -4.27
N SER A 115 -10.24 0.00 -4.55
CA SER A 115 -11.19 0.46 -3.54
C SER A 115 -11.93 -0.69 -2.86
N LYS A 116 -12.38 -1.69 -3.63
CA LYS A 116 -13.06 -2.88 -3.10
C LYS A 116 -12.16 -3.71 -2.20
N THR A 117 -10.90 -3.90 -2.58
CA THR A 117 -9.95 -4.68 -1.79
C THR A 117 -9.71 -4.03 -0.44
N ILE A 118 -9.34 -2.74 -0.42
CA ILE A 118 -9.11 -2.02 0.86
C ILE A 118 -10.39 -1.98 1.70
N ARG A 119 -11.56 -1.80 1.07
CA ARG A 119 -12.83 -1.85 1.80
C ARG A 119 -13.05 -3.19 2.50
N ILE A 120 -12.79 -4.30 1.82
CA ILE A 120 -12.93 -5.64 2.41
C ILE A 120 -11.95 -5.79 3.58
N GLU A 121 -10.70 -5.38 3.41
CA GLU A 121 -9.67 -5.43 4.46
C GLU A 121 -10.08 -4.59 5.68
N ALA A 122 -10.54 -3.37 5.48
CA ALA A 122 -10.99 -2.49 6.55
C ALA A 122 -12.22 -3.04 7.30
N LEU A 123 -13.20 -3.58 6.59
CA LEU A 123 -14.37 -4.21 7.21
C LEU A 123 -13.99 -5.48 7.98
N THR A 124 -13.06 -6.28 7.46
CA THR A 124 -12.55 -7.47 8.15
C THR A 124 -11.78 -7.08 9.41
N MET A 125 -10.92 -6.04 9.34
CA MET A 125 -10.22 -5.51 10.51
C MET A 125 -11.20 -5.05 11.59
N LEU A 126 -12.22 -4.29 11.24
CA LEU A 126 -13.27 -3.87 12.18
C LEU A 126 -13.99 -5.08 12.80
N GLU A 127 -14.32 -6.09 12.02
CA GLU A 127 -14.97 -7.30 12.52
C GLU A 127 -14.08 -8.05 13.51
N MET A 128 -12.81 -8.27 13.15
CA MET A 128 -11.82 -8.94 14.01
C MET A 128 -11.60 -8.19 15.32
N VAL A 129 -11.45 -6.87 15.27
CA VAL A 129 -11.23 -6.06 16.47
C VAL A 129 -12.45 -6.06 17.36
N LYS A 130 -13.66 -5.79 16.80
CA LYS A 130 -14.90 -5.61 17.57
C LYS A 130 -15.46 -6.90 18.15
N LYS A 131 -15.29 -8.04 17.47
CA LYS A 131 -15.92 -9.30 17.90
C LYS A 131 -14.94 -10.23 18.60
N ASP A 132 -13.69 -10.27 18.13
CA ASP A 132 -12.77 -11.30 18.59
C ASP A 132 -11.74 -10.70 19.57
N PHE A 133 -11.00 -9.67 19.15
CA PHE A 133 -9.92 -9.12 19.96
C PHE A 133 -10.42 -8.44 21.24
N THR A 134 -11.46 -7.62 21.14
CA THR A 134 -12.02 -6.86 22.26
C THR A 134 -12.55 -7.78 23.35
N ASP A 135 -13.16 -8.91 23.00
CA ASP A 135 -13.65 -9.90 23.97
C ASP A 135 -12.50 -10.49 24.81
N GLY A 136 -11.41 -10.88 24.17
CA GLY A 136 -10.20 -11.37 24.85
C GLY A 136 -9.51 -10.31 25.72
N LEU A 137 -9.44 -9.06 25.25
CA LEU A 137 -8.91 -7.92 26.01
C LEU A 137 -9.71 -7.70 27.29
N MET A 138 -11.03 -7.60 27.21
CA MET A 138 -11.91 -7.40 28.36
C MET A 138 -11.86 -8.59 29.35
N ALA A 139 -11.75 -9.81 28.84
CA ALA A 139 -11.61 -10.99 29.70
C ALA A 139 -10.31 -10.97 30.48
N TYR A 140 -9.22 -10.54 29.89
CA TYR A 140 -7.93 -10.42 30.59
C TYR A 140 -7.93 -9.27 31.61
N GLU A 141 -8.51 -8.12 31.29
CA GLU A 141 -8.70 -7.00 32.23
C GLU A 141 -9.52 -7.43 33.45
N THR A 142 -10.59 -8.21 33.23
CA THR A 142 -11.39 -8.80 34.30
C THR A 142 -10.56 -9.73 35.19
N ALA A 143 -9.77 -10.63 34.61
CA ALA A 143 -8.91 -11.54 35.37
C ALA A 143 -7.85 -10.82 36.20
N LEU A 144 -7.25 -9.75 35.68
CA LEU A 144 -6.31 -8.91 36.41
C LEU A 144 -6.97 -8.16 37.57
N THR A 145 -8.15 -7.60 37.31
CA THR A 145 -8.95 -6.87 38.30
C THR A 145 -9.35 -7.79 39.46
N ASP A 146 -9.88 -8.97 39.16
CA ASP A 146 -10.24 -9.99 40.15
C ASP A 146 -9.03 -10.43 40.97
N THR A 147 -7.88 -10.64 40.32
CA THR A 147 -6.63 -10.98 41.00
C THR A 147 -6.22 -9.89 41.99
N ALA A 148 -6.29 -8.62 41.62
CA ALA A 148 -5.94 -7.49 42.46
C ALA A 148 -6.91 -7.36 43.66
N ILE A 149 -8.19 -7.57 43.46
CA ILE A 149 -9.24 -7.55 44.50
C ILE A 149 -9.00 -8.69 45.50
N GLN A 150 -8.85 -9.92 45.01
CA GLN A 150 -8.64 -11.09 45.87
C GLN A 150 -7.34 -10.99 46.68
N LYS A 151 -6.25 -10.50 46.10
CA LYS A 151 -4.99 -10.25 46.84
C LYS A 151 -5.21 -9.31 48.01
N LYS A 152 -5.93 -8.20 47.81
CA LYS A 152 -6.22 -7.23 48.90
C LYS A 152 -7.16 -7.79 49.96
N GLN A 153 -8.05 -8.71 49.64
CA GLN A 153 -8.91 -9.41 50.62
C GLN A 153 -8.07 -10.29 51.56
N VAL A 154 -7.02 -10.94 51.08
CA VAL A 154 -6.18 -11.84 51.89
C VAL A 154 -5.02 -11.10 52.53
N LEU A 155 -4.43 -10.13 51.85
CA LEU A 155 -3.29 -9.35 52.24
C LEU A 155 -3.67 -7.86 52.21
N ALA A 156 -4.08 -7.29 53.34
CA ALA A 156 -4.59 -5.90 53.44
C ALA A 156 -3.64 -4.86 52.82
N ASP A 157 -2.32 -5.08 52.95
CA ASP A 157 -1.27 -4.16 52.47
C ASP A 157 -0.74 -4.51 51.08
N ALA A 158 -1.41 -5.41 50.33
CA ALA A 158 -1.01 -5.79 48.96
C ALA A 158 -1.04 -4.56 48.02
N LYS A 159 0.12 -4.23 47.45
CA LYS A 159 0.23 -3.06 46.55
C LYS A 159 -0.35 -3.31 45.15
N CYS A 160 -0.41 -4.55 44.70
CA CYS A 160 -0.87 -4.96 43.38
C CYS A 160 -0.28 -4.12 42.21
N THR A 161 1.00 -3.76 42.37
CA THR A 161 1.68 -2.83 41.42
C THR A 161 1.75 -3.39 40.02
N LEU A 162 1.99 -4.70 39.89
CA LEU A 162 2.07 -5.36 38.57
C LEU A 162 0.72 -5.32 37.87
N GLU A 163 -0.34 -5.78 38.54
CA GLU A 163 -1.70 -5.82 38.02
C GLU A 163 -2.18 -4.42 37.63
N THR A 164 -1.97 -3.45 38.50
CA THR A 164 -2.35 -2.06 38.23
C THR A 164 -1.59 -1.46 37.04
N SER A 165 -0.29 -1.76 36.91
CA SER A 165 0.53 -1.28 35.79
C SER A 165 0.06 -1.81 34.44
N ILE A 166 -0.28 -3.12 34.39
CA ILE A 166 -0.79 -3.76 33.17
C ILE A 166 -2.18 -3.19 32.85
N LEU A 167 -3.09 -3.16 33.81
CA LEU A 167 -4.45 -2.62 33.65
C LEU A 167 -4.42 -1.17 33.13
N THR A 168 -3.59 -0.29 33.67
CA THR A 168 -3.48 1.11 33.20
C THR A 168 -3.08 1.19 31.73
N LYS A 169 -2.21 0.31 31.26
CA LYS A 169 -1.78 0.28 29.85
C LYS A 169 -2.88 -0.29 28.93
N LEU A 170 -3.56 -1.34 29.39
CA LEU A 170 -4.65 -1.96 28.65
C LEU A 170 -5.84 -1.00 28.53
N ASP A 171 -6.22 -0.31 29.60
CA ASP A 171 -7.28 0.71 29.60
C ASP A 171 -6.99 1.83 28.59
N ALA A 172 -5.75 2.35 28.58
CA ALA A 172 -5.34 3.34 27.58
C ALA A 172 -5.40 2.81 26.14
N ALA A 173 -5.01 1.56 25.93
CA ALA A 173 -5.11 0.90 24.63
C ALA A 173 -6.58 0.67 24.22
N SER A 174 -7.43 0.25 25.14
CA SER A 174 -8.87 0.05 24.95
C SER A 174 -9.57 1.34 24.53
N GLU A 175 -9.28 2.45 25.18
CA GLU A 175 -9.80 3.78 24.79
C GLU A 175 -9.34 4.16 23.37
N ALA A 176 -8.05 4.00 23.07
CA ALA A 176 -7.50 4.31 21.75
C ALA A 176 -8.11 3.42 20.66
N ILE A 177 -8.31 2.12 20.92
CA ILE A 177 -9.00 1.19 20.01
C ILE A 177 -10.42 1.66 19.74
N GLY A 178 -11.18 2.02 20.79
CA GLY A 178 -12.56 2.49 20.65
C GLY A 178 -12.66 3.72 19.74
N LEU A 179 -11.84 4.72 19.98
CA LEU A 179 -11.78 5.94 19.16
C LEU A 179 -11.38 5.67 17.71
N ALA A 180 -10.41 4.76 17.48
CA ALA A 180 -9.96 4.42 16.14
C ALA A 180 -11.03 3.61 15.38
N VAL A 181 -11.76 2.72 16.04
CA VAL A 181 -12.91 2.00 15.47
C VAL A 181 -13.98 2.98 15.00
N GLU A 182 -14.41 3.90 15.87
CA GLU A 182 -15.41 4.91 15.52
C GLU A 182 -14.99 5.77 14.34
N LYS A 183 -13.72 6.17 14.31
CA LYS A 183 -13.17 6.97 13.21
C LYS A 183 -13.19 6.20 11.89
N LEU A 184 -12.67 4.98 11.86
CA LEU A 184 -12.63 4.15 10.66
C LEU A 184 -14.05 3.84 10.14
N GLU A 185 -15.01 3.53 11.01
CA GLU A 185 -16.42 3.32 10.62
C GLU A 185 -17.03 4.57 9.99
N LYS A 186 -16.80 5.74 10.59
CA LYS A 186 -17.28 7.02 10.08
C LYS A 186 -16.70 7.32 8.69
N ASP A 187 -15.38 7.19 8.53
CA ASP A 187 -14.72 7.53 7.29
C ASP A 187 -15.05 6.53 6.18
N LEU A 188 -15.23 5.24 6.49
CA LEU A 188 -15.80 4.26 5.56
C LEU A 188 -17.22 4.63 5.10
N ALA A 189 -18.06 5.16 5.97
CA ALA A 189 -19.39 5.62 5.58
C ALA A 189 -19.33 6.86 4.65
N GLU A 190 -18.38 7.77 4.85
CA GLU A 190 -18.17 8.93 3.98
C GLU A 190 -17.71 8.52 2.59
N THR A 191 -16.85 7.48 2.45
CA THR A 191 -16.40 7.00 1.13
C THR A 191 -17.56 6.54 0.25
N GLN A 192 -18.67 6.07 0.82
CA GLN A 192 -19.84 5.62 0.05
C GLN A 192 -20.56 6.73 -0.69
N LYS A 193 -20.28 8.00 -0.38
CA LYS A 193 -20.85 9.16 -1.04
C LYS A 193 -20.06 9.59 -2.28
N ILE A 194 -18.86 9.03 -2.47
CA ILE A 194 -17.96 9.37 -3.56
C ILE A 194 -18.30 8.52 -4.77
N THR A 195 -18.63 9.15 -5.88
CA THR A 195 -19.05 8.48 -7.13
C THR A 195 -17.94 8.41 -8.18
N ASP A 196 -16.96 9.31 -8.11
CA ASP A 196 -15.81 9.29 -9.02
C ASP A 196 -14.80 8.23 -8.58
N SER A 197 -14.41 7.34 -9.48
CA SER A 197 -13.57 6.18 -9.19
C SER A 197 -12.17 6.56 -8.69
N LEU A 198 -11.58 7.63 -9.26
CA LEU A 198 -10.25 8.09 -8.84
C LEU A 198 -10.31 8.77 -7.47
N ALA A 199 -11.29 9.63 -7.25
CA ALA A 199 -11.50 10.28 -5.96
C ALA A 199 -11.78 9.24 -4.86
N LEU A 200 -12.55 8.19 -5.17
CA LEU A 200 -12.82 7.09 -4.26
C LEU A 200 -11.54 6.32 -3.90
N ALA A 201 -10.77 5.91 -4.90
CA ALA A 201 -9.51 5.20 -4.68
C ALA A 201 -8.49 6.05 -3.90
N THR A 202 -8.45 7.38 -4.16
CA THR A 202 -7.63 8.32 -3.40
C THR A 202 -8.08 8.42 -1.94
N ALA A 203 -9.39 8.48 -1.69
CA ALA A 203 -9.92 8.49 -0.31
C ALA A 203 -9.60 7.19 0.44
N TYR A 204 -9.65 6.04 -0.23
CA TYR A 204 -9.21 4.78 0.38
C TYR A 204 -7.71 4.78 0.68
N HIS A 205 -6.89 5.31 -0.21
CA HIS A 205 -5.44 5.40 0.00
C HIS A 205 -5.08 6.37 1.14
N ASP A 206 -5.60 7.59 1.08
CA ASP A 206 -5.12 8.67 1.96
C ASP A 206 -5.78 8.65 3.34
N THR A 207 -7.03 8.17 3.42
CA THR A 207 -7.82 8.20 4.65
C THR A 207 -7.98 6.80 5.25
N ILE A 208 -8.54 5.84 4.51
CA ILE A 208 -8.89 4.54 5.08
C ILE A 208 -7.66 3.73 5.48
N LEU A 209 -6.60 3.68 4.66
CA LEU A 209 -5.36 3.01 5.04
C LEU A 209 -4.71 3.65 6.27
N ALA A 210 -4.72 4.98 6.38
CA ALA A 210 -4.19 5.67 7.55
C ALA A 210 -5.02 5.37 8.83
N ASP A 211 -6.34 5.26 8.70
CA ASP A 211 -7.22 4.89 9.81
C ASP A 211 -7.02 3.43 10.23
N MET A 212 -6.79 2.53 9.26
CA MET A 212 -6.45 1.13 9.55
C MET A 212 -5.12 1.04 10.32
N ASP A 213 -4.11 1.79 9.92
CA ASP A 213 -2.83 1.85 10.63
C ASP A 213 -2.99 2.43 12.05
N ALA A 214 -3.81 3.47 12.21
CA ALA A 214 -4.13 4.07 13.49
C ALA A 214 -4.88 3.10 14.43
N LEU A 215 -5.75 2.24 13.89
CA LEU A 215 -6.42 1.19 14.66
C LEU A 215 -5.46 0.05 15.01
N ARG A 216 -4.60 -0.35 14.08
CA ARG A 216 -3.65 -1.44 14.29
C ARG A 216 -2.67 -1.16 15.43
N ALA A 217 -2.14 0.05 15.51
CA ALA A 217 -1.10 0.39 16.48
C ALA A 217 -1.50 0.11 17.96
N PRO A 218 -2.67 0.54 18.47
CA PRO A 218 -3.07 0.23 19.84
C PRO A 218 -3.49 -1.25 20.01
N VAL A 219 -3.97 -1.93 18.97
CA VAL A 219 -4.25 -3.38 19.02
C VAL A 219 -2.95 -4.16 19.18
N ASP A 220 -1.93 -3.91 18.35
CA ASP A 220 -0.62 -4.55 18.44
C ASP A 220 0.03 -4.31 19.83
N ALA A 221 -0.06 -3.09 20.35
CA ALA A 221 0.45 -2.75 21.68
C ALA A 221 -0.27 -3.48 22.83
N ALA A 222 -1.57 -3.70 22.72
CA ALA A 222 -2.33 -4.48 23.68
C ALA A 222 -2.03 -5.97 23.55
N GLU A 223 -1.91 -6.50 22.33
CA GLU A 223 -1.60 -7.91 22.05
C GLU A 223 -0.27 -8.35 22.73
N GLU A 224 0.76 -7.50 22.75
CA GLU A 224 2.03 -7.79 23.44
C GLU A 224 1.87 -8.03 24.95
N MET A 225 0.80 -7.53 25.56
CA MET A 225 0.55 -7.65 27.01
C MET A 225 -0.44 -8.76 27.35
N ILE A 226 -1.24 -9.21 26.40
CA ILE A 226 -2.31 -10.19 26.62
C ILE A 226 -1.74 -11.60 26.48
N PRO A 227 -1.93 -12.48 27.50
CA PRO A 227 -1.54 -13.89 27.40
C PRO A 227 -2.27 -14.60 26.25
N GLU A 228 -1.58 -15.50 25.59
CA GLU A 228 -2.11 -16.27 24.43
C GLU A 228 -3.47 -16.93 24.69
N THR A 229 -3.74 -17.31 25.94
CA THR A 229 -5.03 -17.93 26.32
C THR A 229 -6.25 -17.02 26.18
N TYR A 230 -6.02 -15.71 26.07
CA TYR A 230 -7.03 -14.68 25.84
C TYR A 230 -7.02 -14.14 24.41
N LEU A 231 -6.01 -14.52 23.59
CA LEU A 231 -5.94 -14.08 22.20
C LEU A 231 -6.82 -14.97 21.32
N PRO A 232 -7.64 -14.40 20.42
CA PRO A 232 -8.51 -15.17 19.54
C PRO A 232 -7.77 -15.85 18.38
N TYR A 233 -6.52 -15.43 18.15
CA TYR A 233 -5.70 -15.90 17.02
C TYR A 233 -4.46 -16.64 17.53
N PRO A 234 -3.96 -17.64 16.77
CA PRO A 234 -2.72 -18.33 17.12
C PRO A 234 -1.54 -17.38 16.99
N THR A 235 -0.63 -17.45 17.95
CA THR A 235 0.66 -16.71 17.88
C THR A 235 1.54 -17.26 16.76
N TYR A 236 2.50 -16.46 16.29
CA TYR A 236 3.43 -16.88 15.23
C TYR A 236 4.20 -18.16 15.59
N SER A 237 4.51 -18.38 16.85
CA SER A 237 5.15 -19.61 17.33
C SER A 237 4.29 -20.85 17.09
N LYS A 238 2.97 -20.76 17.17
CA LYS A 238 2.05 -21.85 16.89
C LYS A 238 1.73 -22.08 15.41
N LEU A 239 1.95 -21.05 14.57
CA LEU A 239 1.77 -21.17 13.13
C LEU A 239 2.95 -21.84 12.44
N LEU A 240 4.12 -21.85 13.08
CA LEU A 240 5.35 -22.38 12.50
C LEU A 240 5.63 -23.85 12.86
N PHE A 241 4.93 -24.42 13.89
CA PHE A 241 5.17 -25.78 14.38
C PHE A 241 3.85 -26.48 14.71
#